data_f5706c7db31f529d4f5373cd77510cf4
#
_entry.id   f5706c7db31f529d4f5373cd77510cf4
#
_cell.length_a   1.000
_cell.length_b   1.000
_cell.length_c   1.000
_cell.angle_alpha   90.00
_cell.angle_beta   90.00
_cell.angle_gamma   90.00
#
_symmetry.space_group_name_H-M   'P 1'
#
loop_
_entity.id
_entity.type
_entity.pdbx_description
1 polymer ?
#
loop_
_entity_poly.entity_id
_entity_poly.type
_entity_poly.pdbx_seq_one_letter_code
_entity_poly.pdbx_strand_id
1 'polypeptide(L)'
;MEADTQSLFNHVDPPVFDGQNYQAWAVRMTVHLEALDLWEAIEEDYDVPLLPANPTVAQMKNHKDRKTRKSKAKAYLFSAVSSTIFTRIMNLESAKDIWDYLKKEYQGNERTKNMQVLNLIREFEMMKMKESETIKDYSNKLLGIVNRVRLLGKDFSNERIVQKIFVTLPEKYESKISSLEESKDLSSISLAELVNALQALEQRRMIRKEKL
;
A
#
# COMPACT_ATOMS: atom_id res chain seq x y z
N MET A 1 -4.55 33.19 -5.30
CA MET A 1 -3.74 32.03 -5.74
C MET A 1 -4.03 30.73 -4.97
N GLU A 2 -4.99 30.71 -4.03
CA GLU A 2 -5.38 29.48 -3.28
C GLU A 2 -6.53 28.68 -3.93
N ALA A 3 -7.26 29.25 -4.87
CA ALA A 3 -8.41 28.59 -5.52
C ALA A 3 -8.01 27.55 -6.59
N ASP A 4 -6.83 27.68 -7.20
CA ASP A 4 -6.40 26.81 -8.30
C ASP A 4 -5.83 25.45 -7.83
N THR A 5 -5.29 25.39 -6.61
CA THR A 5 -4.70 24.15 -6.10
C THR A 5 -5.78 23.15 -5.65
N GLN A 6 -6.91 23.62 -5.13
CA GLN A 6 -8.05 22.76 -4.78
C GLN A 6 -8.75 22.17 -6.02
N SER A 7 -8.67 22.84 -7.18
CA SER A 7 -9.26 22.38 -8.43
C SER A 7 -8.52 21.15 -9.02
N LEU A 8 -7.22 21.03 -8.82
CA LEU A 8 -6.40 19.94 -9.37
C LEU A 8 -6.61 18.61 -8.61
N PHE A 9 -6.84 18.64 -7.31
CA PHE A 9 -7.10 17.43 -6.51
C PHE A 9 -8.53 16.89 -6.66
N ASN A 10 -9.47 17.70 -7.16
CA ASN A 10 -10.86 17.27 -7.39
C ASN A 10 -11.02 16.26 -8.56
N HIS A 11 -9.95 15.96 -9.28
CA HIS A 11 -9.96 15.01 -10.41
C HIS A 11 -9.20 13.69 -10.13
N VAL A 12 -8.69 13.50 -8.91
CA VAL A 12 -8.07 12.23 -8.56
C VAL A 12 -9.16 11.28 -8.08
N ASP A 13 -9.44 10.25 -8.86
CA ASP A 13 -10.39 9.21 -8.48
C ASP A 13 -9.93 8.50 -7.20
N PRO A 14 -10.84 8.22 -6.26
CA PRO A 14 -10.49 7.50 -5.05
C PRO A 14 -10.01 6.08 -5.37
N PRO A 15 -9.06 5.54 -4.59
CA PRO A 15 -8.61 4.16 -4.76
C PRO A 15 -9.77 3.20 -4.48
N VAL A 16 -10.11 2.34 -5.44
CA VAL A 16 -11.22 1.40 -5.31
C VAL A 16 -10.79 0.16 -4.54
N PHE A 17 -11.52 -0.19 -3.49
CA PHE A 17 -11.34 -1.39 -2.70
C PHE A 17 -12.16 -2.56 -3.25
N ASP A 18 -11.49 -3.63 -3.61
CA ASP A 18 -12.09 -4.85 -4.17
C ASP A 18 -12.27 -6.00 -3.15
N GLY A 19 -11.88 -5.77 -1.89
CA GLY A 19 -11.89 -6.76 -0.81
C GLY A 19 -10.51 -7.36 -0.51
N GLN A 20 -9.47 -6.98 -1.26
CA GLN A 20 -8.11 -7.46 -1.05
C GLN A 20 -7.17 -6.35 -0.57
N ASN A 21 -6.13 -6.73 0.18
CA ASN A 21 -5.10 -5.79 0.66
C ASN A 21 -5.68 -4.52 1.34
N TYR A 22 -6.63 -4.73 2.26
CA TYR A 22 -7.29 -3.65 3.00
C TYR A 22 -6.28 -2.61 3.53
N GLN A 23 -5.15 -3.04 4.11
CA GLN A 23 -4.16 -2.15 4.70
C GLN A 23 -3.58 -1.17 3.67
N ALA A 24 -3.23 -1.65 2.47
CA ALA A 24 -2.71 -0.81 1.41
C ALA A 24 -3.75 0.17 0.88
N TRP A 25 -5.00 -0.28 0.75
CA TRP A 25 -6.12 0.58 0.38
C TRP A 25 -6.39 1.64 1.46
N ALA A 26 -6.45 1.23 2.73
CA ALA A 26 -6.74 2.13 3.85
C ALA A 26 -5.73 3.28 3.94
N VAL A 27 -4.43 2.99 3.79
CA VAL A 27 -3.37 4.02 3.78
C VAL A 27 -3.61 5.02 2.62
N ARG A 28 -3.85 4.53 1.40
CA ARG A 28 -4.11 5.40 0.24
C ARG A 28 -5.36 6.24 0.43
N MET A 29 -6.42 5.62 0.95
CA MET A 29 -7.70 6.30 1.15
C MET A 29 -7.63 7.35 2.27
N THR A 30 -6.90 7.08 3.36
CA THR A 30 -6.65 8.07 4.41
C THR A 30 -5.97 9.32 3.82
N VAL A 31 -4.86 9.16 3.11
CA VAL A 31 -4.14 10.28 2.47
C VAL A 31 -5.04 11.02 1.48
N HIS A 32 -5.86 10.30 0.71
CA HIS A 32 -6.82 10.91 -0.23
C HIS A 32 -7.86 11.77 0.50
N LEU A 33 -8.42 11.28 1.60
CA LEU A 33 -9.41 12.00 2.41
C LEU A 33 -8.79 13.18 3.17
N GLU A 34 -7.55 13.06 3.64
CA GLU A 34 -6.78 14.17 4.24
C GLU A 34 -6.56 15.30 3.24
N ALA A 35 -6.11 14.97 2.02
CA ALA A 35 -5.91 15.93 0.94
C ALA A 35 -7.18 16.71 0.54
N LEU A 36 -8.36 16.11 0.77
CA LEU A 36 -9.67 16.72 0.52
C LEU A 36 -10.28 17.40 1.74
N ASP A 37 -9.58 17.44 2.87
CA ASP A 37 -10.08 17.98 4.16
C ASP A 37 -11.37 17.27 4.64
N LEU A 38 -11.42 15.94 4.43
CA LEU A 38 -12.58 15.10 4.76
C LEU A 38 -12.30 14.07 5.89
N TRP A 39 -11.02 13.86 6.24
CA TRP A 39 -10.63 12.82 7.21
C TRP A 39 -11.20 13.08 8.60
N GLU A 40 -11.22 14.33 9.07
CA GLU A 40 -11.81 14.74 10.36
C GLU A 40 -13.27 14.26 10.50
N ALA A 41 -14.04 14.30 9.42
CA ALA A 41 -15.46 13.86 9.43
C ALA A 41 -15.61 12.34 9.64
N ILE A 42 -14.55 11.56 9.43
CA ILE A 42 -14.51 10.11 9.66
C ILE A 42 -13.91 9.81 11.04
N GLU A 43 -12.78 10.43 11.35
CA GLU A 43 -12.04 10.16 12.59
C GLU A 43 -12.80 10.60 13.82
N GLU A 44 -13.29 11.83 13.85
CA GLU A 44 -14.00 12.40 14.99
C GLU A 44 -15.50 12.12 14.96
N ASP A 45 -16.07 11.92 13.76
CA ASP A 45 -17.53 11.80 13.52
C ASP A 45 -18.36 12.85 14.29
N TYR A 46 -17.85 14.07 14.26
CA TYR A 46 -18.40 15.19 15.02
C TYR A 46 -19.89 15.43 14.75
N ASP A 47 -20.63 15.84 15.78
CA ASP A 47 -22.00 16.29 15.64
C ASP A 47 -22.08 17.65 14.94
N VAL A 48 -23.11 17.83 14.12
CA VAL A 48 -23.44 19.11 13.53
C VAL A 48 -24.54 19.74 14.39
N PRO A 49 -24.20 20.69 15.29
CA PRO A 49 -25.18 21.25 16.22
C PRO A 49 -26.29 22.01 15.46
N LEU A 50 -27.49 21.96 15.99
CA LEU A 50 -28.61 22.72 15.44
C LEU A 50 -28.31 24.23 15.47
N LEU A 51 -28.75 24.93 14.44
CA LEU A 51 -28.64 26.38 14.40
C LEU A 51 -29.52 27.02 15.47
N PRO A 52 -29.06 28.06 16.19
CA PRO A 52 -29.91 28.84 17.11
C PRO A 52 -31.02 29.56 16.34
N ALA A 53 -32.03 30.07 17.06
CA ALA A 53 -33.16 30.74 16.45
C ALA A 53 -32.80 31.94 15.56
N ASN A 54 -31.72 32.66 15.91
CA ASN A 54 -31.14 33.76 15.12
C ASN A 54 -29.68 33.53 14.84
N PRO A 55 -29.32 32.71 13.87
CA PRO A 55 -27.92 32.37 13.60
C PRO A 55 -27.19 33.49 12.87
N THR A 56 -25.94 33.73 13.22
CA THR A 56 -25.06 34.60 12.44
C THR A 56 -24.68 33.94 11.09
N VAL A 57 -24.25 34.77 10.12
CA VAL A 57 -23.80 34.28 8.81
C VAL A 57 -22.63 33.30 8.98
N ALA A 58 -21.72 33.56 9.92
CA ALA A 58 -20.60 32.67 10.24
C ALA A 58 -21.06 31.31 10.77
N GLN A 59 -22.07 31.29 11.66
CA GLN A 59 -22.65 30.06 12.19
C GLN A 59 -23.36 29.23 11.09
N MET A 60 -24.13 29.91 10.22
CA MET A 60 -24.77 29.25 9.08
C MET A 60 -23.75 28.63 8.12
N LYS A 61 -22.68 29.36 7.82
CA LYS A 61 -21.60 28.87 6.97
C LYS A 61 -20.92 27.65 7.57
N ASN A 62 -20.48 27.74 8.82
CA ASN A 62 -19.81 26.64 9.53
C ASN A 62 -20.71 25.38 9.62
N HIS A 63 -21.99 25.56 9.97
CA HIS A 63 -22.95 24.46 10.00
C HIS A 63 -23.08 23.77 8.63
N LYS A 64 -23.22 24.56 7.56
CA LYS A 64 -23.29 24.06 6.19
C LYS A 64 -22.01 23.32 5.80
N ASP A 65 -20.83 23.89 6.10
CA ASP A 65 -19.54 23.31 5.75
C ASP A 65 -19.34 21.97 6.46
N ARG A 66 -19.59 21.89 7.77
CA ARG A 66 -19.51 20.63 8.55
C ARG A 66 -20.46 19.55 8.00
N LYS A 67 -21.73 19.90 7.72
CA LYS A 67 -22.69 18.99 7.13
C LYS A 67 -22.24 18.51 5.74
N THR A 68 -21.73 19.41 4.93
CA THR A 68 -21.26 19.09 3.58
C THR A 68 -20.03 18.17 3.61
N ARG A 69 -19.06 18.38 4.53
CA ARG A 69 -17.90 17.49 4.70
C ARG A 69 -18.33 16.07 5.07
N LYS A 70 -19.24 15.89 6.04
CA LYS A 70 -19.79 14.56 6.38
C LYS A 70 -20.40 13.86 5.18
N SER A 71 -21.24 14.57 4.41
CA SER A 71 -21.87 14.02 3.21
C SER A 71 -20.87 13.67 2.11
N LYS A 72 -19.86 14.54 1.89
CA LYS A 72 -18.77 14.28 0.94
C LYS A 72 -17.94 13.07 1.36
N ALA A 73 -17.52 12.98 2.62
CA ALA A 73 -16.76 11.84 3.13
C ALA A 73 -17.50 10.51 2.89
N LYS A 74 -18.82 10.47 3.19
CA LYS A 74 -19.66 9.30 2.91
C LYS A 74 -19.72 8.96 1.41
N ALA A 75 -19.92 9.96 0.55
CA ALA A 75 -19.98 9.77 -0.90
C ALA A 75 -18.63 9.24 -1.47
N TYR A 76 -17.50 9.76 -0.98
CA TYR A 76 -16.17 9.28 -1.37
C TYR A 76 -15.95 7.83 -0.97
N LEU A 77 -16.34 7.43 0.26
CA LEU A 77 -16.22 6.03 0.69
C LEU A 77 -17.09 5.10 -0.15
N PHE A 78 -18.29 5.53 -0.54
CA PHE A 78 -19.13 4.73 -1.43
C PHE A 78 -18.54 4.57 -2.83
N SER A 79 -17.90 5.59 -3.38
CA SER A 79 -17.21 5.51 -4.68
C SER A 79 -15.89 4.75 -4.62
N ALA A 80 -15.31 4.61 -3.43
CA ALA A 80 -14.02 3.96 -3.18
C ALA A 80 -14.11 2.44 -2.92
N VAL A 81 -15.24 1.81 -3.23
CA VAL A 81 -15.44 0.37 -3.04
C VAL A 81 -16.08 -0.27 -4.27
N SER A 82 -15.86 -1.57 -4.44
CA SER A 82 -16.53 -2.35 -5.48
C SER A 82 -18.04 -2.45 -5.24
N SER A 83 -18.82 -2.74 -6.29
CA SER A 83 -20.26 -2.91 -6.20
C SER A 83 -20.69 -3.96 -5.17
N THR A 84 -19.95 -5.05 -5.04
CA THR A 84 -20.17 -6.11 -4.05
C THR A 84 -20.03 -5.60 -2.62
N ILE A 85 -19.03 -4.76 -2.36
CA ILE A 85 -18.83 -4.18 -1.03
C ILE A 85 -19.85 -3.08 -0.77
N PHE A 86 -20.16 -2.28 -1.78
CA PHE A 86 -21.17 -1.23 -1.68
C PHE A 86 -22.52 -1.77 -1.16
N THR A 87 -22.99 -2.91 -1.67
CA THR A 87 -24.27 -3.51 -1.21
C THR A 87 -24.28 -3.86 0.28
N ARG A 88 -23.10 -4.07 0.89
CA ARG A 88 -22.99 -4.39 2.33
C ARG A 88 -23.01 -3.14 3.21
N ILE A 89 -22.52 -2.00 2.68
CA ILE A 89 -22.33 -0.77 3.45
C ILE A 89 -23.37 0.32 3.14
N MET A 90 -24.20 0.13 2.11
CA MET A 90 -25.14 1.18 1.63
C MET A 90 -26.16 1.66 2.68
N ASN A 91 -26.45 0.82 3.68
CA ASN A 91 -27.41 1.14 4.75
C ASN A 91 -26.76 1.80 5.98
N LEU A 92 -25.42 1.96 5.99
CA LEU A 92 -24.72 2.61 7.09
C LEU A 92 -24.95 4.13 7.06
N GLU A 93 -25.11 4.73 8.24
CA GLU A 93 -25.58 6.11 8.33
C GLU A 93 -24.45 7.12 8.18
N SER A 94 -23.28 6.88 8.78
CA SER A 94 -22.16 7.81 8.78
C SER A 94 -20.95 7.29 7.97
N ALA A 95 -20.07 8.20 7.60
CA ALA A 95 -18.78 7.85 6.99
C ALA A 95 -17.90 7.05 7.98
N LYS A 96 -18.00 7.34 9.28
CA LYS A 96 -17.31 6.60 10.33
C LYS A 96 -17.82 5.16 10.41
N ASP A 97 -19.13 4.93 10.40
CA ASP A 97 -19.70 3.58 10.43
C ASP A 97 -19.21 2.75 9.24
N ILE A 98 -19.13 3.36 8.06
CA ILE A 98 -18.61 2.70 6.86
C ILE A 98 -17.15 2.33 7.06
N TRP A 99 -16.32 3.26 7.53
CA TRP A 99 -14.90 3.04 7.77
C TRP A 99 -14.64 1.96 8.80
N ASP A 100 -15.34 2.01 9.94
CA ASP A 100 -15.24 1.05 11.04
C ASP A 100 -15.73 -0.35 10.61
N TYR A 101 -16.79 -0.42 9.82
CA TYR A 101 -17.26 -1.67 9.21
C TYR A 101 -16.20 -2.28 8.30
N LEU A 102 -15.65 -1.51 7.36
CA LEU A 102 -14.61 -1.97 6.45
C LEU A 102 -13.35 -2.42 7.21
N LYS A 103 -12.96 -1.66 8.22
CA LYS A 103 -11.85 -2.00 9.10
C LYS A 103 -12.09 -3.33 9.84
N LYS A 104 -13.25 -3.49 10.45
CA LYS A 104 -13.61 -4.71 11.21
C LYS A 104 -13.69 -5.93 10.32
N GLU A 105 -14.29 -5.80 9.14
CA GLU A 105 -14.55 -6.92 8.23
C GLU A 105 -13.27 -7.38 7.49
N TYR A 106 -12.45 -6.42 7.01
CA TYR A 106 -11.35 -6.70 6.09
C TYR A 106 -9.95 -6.56 6.68
N GLN A 107 -9.80 -5.80 7.77
CA GLN A 107 -8.50 -5.73 8.47
C GLN A 107 -8.15 -7.05 9.14
N GLY A 108 -9.17 -7.85 9.47
CA GLY A 108 -9.01 -9.10 10.21
C GLY A 108 -8.69 -8.89 11.70
N ASN A 109 -8.90 -9.92 12.49
CA ASN A 109 -8.40 -9.96 13.86
C ASN A 109 -6.90 -10.34 13.86
N GLU A 110 -6.23 -10.22 15.00
CA GLU A 110 -4.80 -10.57 15.16
C GLU A 110 -4.49 -12.01 14.72
N ARG A 111 -5.39 -12.96 14.95
CA ARG A 111 -5.22 -14.35 14.52
C ARG A 111 -5.20 -14.46 12.99
N THR A 112 -6.13 -13.79 12.30
CA THR A 112 -6.19 -13.78 10.84
C THR A 112 -4.96 -13.09 10.23
N LYS A 113 -4.52 -11.96 10.80
CA LYS A 113 -3.28 -11.27 10.39
C LYS A 113 -2.06 -12.17 10.55
N ASN A 114 -1.93 -12.83 11.69
CA ASN A 114 -0.82 -13.74 11.94
C ASN A 114 -0.81 -14.92 10.95
N MET A 115 -1.96 -15.47 10.60
CA MET A 115 -2.06 -16.52 9.57
C MET A 115 -1.68 -15.99 8.19
N GLN A 116 -2.09 -14.79 7.82
CA GLN A 116 -1.68 -14.15 6.56
C GLN A 116 -0.16 -13.92 6.51
N VAL A 117 0.43 -13.45 7.60
CA VAL A 117 1.90 -13.28 7.73
C VAL A 117 2.62 -14.61 7.54
N LEU A 118 2.17 -15.67 8.22
CA LEU A 118 2.77 -17.00 8.08
C LEU A 118 2.71 -17.52 6.64
N ASN A 119 1.60 -17.32 5.95
CA ASN A 119 1.45 -17.72 4.55
C ASN A 119 2.38 -16.91 3.63
N LEU A 120 2.51 -15.60 3.85
CA LEU A 120 3.43 -14.74 3.10
C LEU A 120 4.90 -15.11 3.35
N ILE A 121 5.27 -15.43 4.60
CA ILE A 121 6.62 -15.91 4.92
C ILE A 121 6.88 -17.24 4.20
N ARG A 122 5.92 -18.17 4.19
CA ARG A 122 6.04 -19.43 3.46
C ARG A 122 6.23 -19.19 1.95
N GLU A 123 5.42 -18.30 1.36
CA GLU A 123 5.54 -17.90 -0.05
C GLU A 123 6.95 -17.36 -0.34
N PHE A 124 7.45 -16.46 0.51
CA PHE A 124 8.82 -15.93 0.42
C PHE A 124 9.87 -17.05 0.48
N GLU A 125 9.77 -17.97 1.44
CA GLU A 125 10.75 -19.07 1.60
C GLU A 125 10.73 -20.07 0.45
N MET A 126 9.58 -20.30 -0.16
CA MET A 126 9.45 -21.20 -1.32
C MET A 126 9.86 -20.56 -2.64
N MET A 127 9.95 -19.23 -2.70
CA MET A 127 10.27 -18.52 -3.92
C MET A 127 11.71 -18.75 -4.34
N LYS A 128 11.90 -19.08 -5.64
CA LYS A 128 13.20 -19.23 -6.30
C LYS A 128 13.16 -18.52 -7.65
N MET A 129 14.27 -17.95 -8.06
CA MET A 129 14.40 -17.32 -9.36
C MET A 129 14.40 -18.41 -10.46
N LYS A 130 13.60 -18.22 -11.50
CA LYS A 130 13.58 -19.10 -12.68
C LYS A 130 14.70 -18.74 -13.63
N GLU A 131 15.17 -19.70 -14.43
CA GLU A 131 16.23 -19.48 -15.43
C GLU A 131 15.87 -18.40 -16.46
N SER A 132 14.59 -18.32 -16.85
CA SER A 132 14.08 -17.35 -17.81
C SER A 132 13.70 -16.00 -17.21
N GLU A 133 13.79 -15.87 -15.88
CA GLU A 133 13.37 -14.66 -15.16
C GLU A 133 14.49 -13.62 -15.10
N THR A 134 14.12 -12.34 -15.07
CA THR A 134 15.10 -11.25 -14.86
C THR A 134 15.31 -10.99 -13.36
N ILE A 135 16.47 -10.46 -13.01
CA ILE A 135 16.77 -10.01 -11.63
C ILE A 135 15.74 -9.00 -11.16
N LYS A 136 15.34 -8.09 -12.05
CA LYS A 136 14.33 -7.06 -11.75
C LYS A 136 12.98 -7.66 -11.37
N ASP A 137 12.49 -8.60 -12.16
CA ASP A 137 11.18 -9.22 -11.91
C ASP A 137 11.20 -10.08 -10.64
N TYR A 138 12.28 -10.84 -10.43
CA TYR A 138 12.46 -11.64 -9.24
C TYR A 138 12.53 -10.80 -7.96
N SER A 139 13.37 -9.76 -7.94
CA SER A 139 13.49 -8.86 -6.78
C SER A 139 12.18 -8.11 -6.50
N ASN A 140 11.45 -7.68 -7.53
CA ASN A 140 10.14 -7.04 -7.36
C ASN A 140 9.11 -7.99 -6.73
N LYS A 141 9.10 -9.27 -7.10
CA LYS A 141 8.22 -10.26 -6.47
C LYS A 141 8.55 -10.47 -5.00
N LEU A 142 9.83 -10.62 -4.65
CA LEU A 142 10.27 -10.73 -3.26
C LEU A 142 9.88 -9.51 -2.44
N LEU A 143 10.15 -8.30 -2.96
CA LEU A 143 9.80 -7.05 -2.31
C LEU A 143 8.27 -6.88 -2.16
N GLY A 144 7.50 -7.33 -3.13
CA GLY A 144 6.04 -7.34 -3.05
C GLY A 144 5.53 -8.14 -1.85
N ILE A 145 6.09 -9.34 -1.61
CA ILE A 145 5.74 -10.17 -0.44
C ILE A 145 6.18 -9.47 0.86
N VAL A 146 7.42 -9.00 0.91
CA VAL A 146 7.98 -8.33 2.09
C VAL A 146 7.15 -7.09 2.48
N ASN A 147 6.77 -6.27 1.50
CA ASN A 147 5.96 -5.09 1.76
C ASN A 147 4.58 -5.46 2.32
N ARG A 148 3.97 -6.56 1.85
CA ARG A 148 2.71 -7.07 2.42
C ARG A 148 2.89 -7.54 3.88
N VAL A 149 4.01 -8.18 4.22
CA VAL A 149 4.33 -8.56 5.61
C VAL A 149 4.48 -7.32 6.49
N ARG A 150 5.21 -6.30 6.02
CA ARG A 150 5.39 -5.02 6.73
C ARG A 150 4.08 -4.27 6.94
N LEU A 151 3.19 -4.24 5.93
CA LEU A 151 1.84 -3.66 6.05
C LEU A 151 0.97 -4.36 7.10
N LEU A 152 1.21 -5.65 7.35
CA LEU A 152 0.55 -6.39 8.44
C LEU A 152 1.18 -6.13 9.82
N GLY A 153 2.13 -5.19 9.91
CA GLY A 153 2.77 -4.78 11.16
C GLY A 153 3.87 -5.71 11.66
N LYS A 154 4.45 -6.53 10.77
CA LYS A 154 5.60 -7.38 11.10
C LYS A 154 6.86 -6.89 10.43
N ASP A 155 7.95 -6.82 11.20
CA ASP A 155 9.26 -6.47 10.68
C ASP A 155 9.82 -7.55 9.76
N PHE A 156 10.47 -7.10 8.69
CA PHE A 156 11.17 -7.97 7.76
C PHE A 156 12.46 -7.26 7.31
N SER A 157 13.61 -7.79 7.72
CA SER A 157 14.89 -7.14 7.48
C SER A 157 15.33 -7.21 6.01
N ASN A 158 16.05 -6.19 5.55
CA ASN A 158 16.66 -6.20 4.22
C ASN A 158 17.76 -7.25 4.10
N GLU A 159 18.47 -7.53 5.18
CA GLU A 159 19.48 -8.59 5.25
C GLU A 159 18.91 -9.96 4.86
N ARG A 160 17.72 -10.32 5.40
CA ARG A 160 17.06 -11.58 5.04
C ARG A 160 16.68 -11.64 3.55
N ILE A 161 16.34 -10.49 2.93
CA ILE A 161 16.06 -10.43 1.50
C ILE A 161 17.34 -10.66 0.70
N VAL A 162 18.45 -10.03 1.11
CA VAL A 162 19.77 -10.21 0.51
C VAL A 162 20.19 -11.68 0.56
N GLN A 163 20.14 -12.30 1.74
CA GLN A 163 20.45 -13.72 1.94
C GLN A 163 19.58 -14.61 1.05
N LYS A 164 18.27 -14.32 0.97
CA LYS A 164 17.35 -15.07 0.12
C LYS A 164 17.74 -14.99 -1.36
N ILE A 165 18.08 -13.81 -1.86
CA ILE A 165 18.52 -13.63 -3.24
C ILE A 165 19.79 -14.48 -3.49
N PHE A 166 20.81 -14.40 -2.64
CA PHE A 166 22.04 -15.19 -2.81
C PHE A 166 21.79 -16.69 -2.94
N VAL A 167 20.92 -17.24 -2.08
CA VAL A 167 20.67 -18.70 -2.04
C VAL A 167 19.76 -19.19 -3.18
N THR A 168 19.00 -18.30 -3.81
CA THR A 168 17.95 -18.69 -4.77
C THR A 168 18.20 -18.27 -6.20
N LEU A 169 19.35 -17.65 -6.47
CA LEU A 169 19.77 -17.31 -7.83
C LEU A 169 20.17 -18.57 -8.62
N PRO A 170 19.87 -18.62 -9.94
CA PRO A 170 20.35 -19.66 -10.83
C PRO A 170 21.89 -19.65 -10.97
N GLU A 171 22.48 -20.80 -11.33
CA GLU A 171 23.92 -21.03 -11.52
C GLU A 171 24.60 -19.98 -12.42
N LYS A 172 23.87 -19.45 -13.38
CA LYS A 172 24.40 -18.38 -14.27
C LYS A 172 24.87 -17.12 -13.52
N TYR A 173 24.54 -16.92 -12.24
CA TYR A 173 24.99 -15.80 -11.41
C TYR A 173 26.12 -16.17 -10.45
N GLU A 174 26.50 -17.45 -10.34
CA GLU A 174 27.47 -17.98 -9.37
C GLU A 174 28.78 -17.20 -9.34
N SER A 175 29.36 -16.94 -10.52
CA SER A 175 30.62 -16.18 -10.63
C SER A 175 30.53 -14.76 -10.04
N LYS A 176 29.33 -14.14 -10.05
CA LYS A 176 29.15 -12.82 -9.45
C LYS A 176 28.91 -12.92 -7.96
N ILE A 177 28.21 -13.95 -7.52
CA ILE A 177 28.00 -14.25 -6.11
C ILE A 177 29.35 -14.45 -5.43
N SER A 178 30.19 -15.37 -5.94
CA SER A 178 31.54 -15.62 -5.41
C SER A 178 32.41 -14.35 -5.37
N SER A 179 32.37 -13.54 -6.43
CA SER A 179 33.10 -12.25 -6.44
C SER A 179 32.62 -11.25 -5.38
N LEU A 180 31.32 -11.26 -5.04
CA LEU A 180 30.76 -10.39 -3.98
C LEU A 180 31.11 -10.93 -2.60
N GLU A 181 31.13 -12.25 -2.41
CA GLU A 181 31.55 -12.91 -1.17
C GLU A 181 33.02 -12.69 -0.85
N GLU A 182 33.86 -12.70 -1.88
CA GLU A 182 35.33 -12.42 -1.72
C GLU A 182 35.61 -10.94 -1.44
N SER A 183 34.79 -10.03 -1.96
CA SER A 183 35.08 -8.58 -1.91
C SER A 183 34.48 -7.84 -0.71
N LYS A 184 33.43 -8.38 -0.11
CA LYS A 184 32.72 -7.75 1.00
C LYS A 184 32.13 -8.80 1.93
N ASP A 185 32.01 -8.44 3.21
CA ASP A 185 31.14 -9.17 4.14
C ASP A 185 29.68 -9.09 3.65
N LEU A 186 29.04 -10.24 3.45
CA LEU A 186 27.66 -10.35 2.99
C LEU A 186 26.67 -9.55 3.86
N SER A 187 26.98 -9.41 5.15
CA SER A 187 26.19 -8.60 6.08
C SER A 187 26.24 -7.09 5.79
N SER A 188 27.25 -6.63 5.05
CA SER A 188 27.46 -5.21 4.70
C SER A 188 26.89 -4.81 3.33
N ILE A 189 26.45 -5.79 2.53
CA ILE A 189 25.91 -5.52 1.20
C ILE A 189 24.46 -5.05 1.31
N SER A 190 24.18 -3.84 0.82
CA SER A 190 22.82 -3.35 0.75
C SER A 190 22.03 -4.06 -0.36
N LEU A 191 20.70 -4.17 -0.18
CA LEU A 191 19.83 -4.77 -1.19
C LEU A 191 19.93 -4.06 -2.55
N ALA A 192 20.04 -2.73 -2.55
CA ALA A 192 20.19 -1.95 -3.78
C ALA A 192 21.51 -2.24 -4.51
N GLU A 193 22.64 -2.34 -3.78
CA GLU A 193 23.94 -2.71 -4.36
C GLU A 193 23.90 -4.09 -4.99
N LEU A 194 23.33 -5.08 -4.29
CA LEU A 194 23.20 -6.45 -4.80
C LEU A 194 22.39 -6.48 -6.09
N VAL A 195 21.17 -5.91 -6.08
CA VAL A 195 20.28 -5.91 -7.24
C VAL A 195 20.94 -5.20 -8.43
N ASN A 196 21.58 -4.04 -8.22
CA ASN A 196 22.27 -3.28 -9.27
C ASN A 196 23.46 -4.08 -9.86
N ALA A 197 24.25 -4.73 -9.01
CA ALA A 197 25.39 -5.55 -9.46
C ALA A 197 24.94 -6.74 -10.32
N LEU A 198 23.85 -7.39 -9.94
CA LEU A 198 23.28 -8.51 -10.68
C LEU A 198 22.62 -8.07 -12.00
N GLN A 199 21.92 -6.96 -12.02
CA GLN A 199 21.35 -6.38 -13.24
C GLN A 199 22.42 -5.96 -14.24
N ALA A 200 23.52 -5.37 -13.77
CA ALA A 200 24.66 -5.02 -14.63
C ALA A 200 25.28 -6.26 -15.29
N LEU A 201 25.38 -7.38 -14.58
CA LEU A 201 25.82 -8.64 -15.16
C LEU A 201 24.85 -9.17 -16.22
N GLU A 202 23.55 -9.10 -15.93
CA GLU A 202 22.48 -9.53 -16.84
C GLU A 202 22.55 -8.76 -18.16
N GLN A 203 22.63 -7.43 -18.09
CA GLN A 203 22.76 -6.56 -19.27
C GLN A 203 24.00 -6.88 -20.10
N ARG A 204 25.17 -7.08 -19.46
CA ARG A 204 26.41 -7.48 -20.18
C ARG A 204 26.24 -8.78 -20.93
N ARG A 205 25.52 -9.74 -20.37
CA ARG A 205 25.25 -11.04 -21.03
C ARG A 205 24.30 -10.91 -22.21
N MET A 206 23.27 -10.07 -22.09
CA MET A 206 22.34 -9.79 -23.21
C MET A 206 23.10 -9.20 -24.41
N ILE A 207 23.92 -8.16 -24.18
CA ILE A 207 24.72 -7.53 -25.23
C ILE A 207 25.69 -8.52 -25.91
N ARG A 208 26.25 -9.49 -25.17
CA ARG A 208 27.14 -10.52 -25.75
C ARG A 208 26.38 -11.56 -26.58
N LYS A 209 25.13 -11.90 -26.21
CA LYS A 209 24.28 -12.83 -26.96
C LYS A 209 23.78 -12.24 -28.28
N GLU A 210 23.55 -10.92 -28.32
CA GLU A 210 23.12 -10.22 -29.57
C GLU A 210 24.25 -10.07 -30.60
N LYS A 211 25.51 -10.30 -30.20
CA LYS A 211 26.67 -10.19 -31.09
C LYS A 211 27.17 -11.54 -31.64
N LEU A 212 26.51 -12.62 -31.31
CA LEU A 212 26.76 -13.98 -31.82
C LEU A 212 25.65 -14.46 -32.76
#